data_f304de56dc4dd94a98a30418af29cc13
#
_entry.id   f304de56dc4dd94a98a30418af29cc13
#
_cell.length_a   1.000
_cell.length_b   1.000
_cell.length_c   1.000
_cell.angle_alpha   90.00
_cell.angle_beta   90.00
_cell.angle_gamma   90.00
#
_symmetry.space_group_name_H-M   'P 1'
#
loop_
_entity.id
_entity.type
_entity.pdbx_description
1 polymer ?
#
loop_
_entity_poly.entity_id
_entity_poly.type
_entity_poly.pdbx_seq_one_letter_code
_entity_poly.pdbx_strand_id
1 'polypeptide(L)'
;MYGRGTADNKGQHTINIAALQCVLEERGSLGFNSTILIETGEETGSPGLADFCKANKATLRADALIGSDGPRLDHTRPCIFGGTRGTMNFNLKLSYREGGHHSGNWGGLLANPGIVMAHALACITDERGQIKVPEWRPKTLTNSVRAALADCSIDAGENAPAIQEEWGERGLTPVERVFGWNSFEVLAFKTGNPDRPVNAIPPSAIAYCQLRFVVGTDPRDILPALRGHLEKHGFGDIEVEAARDVIMNATRLDPDNPWAKFASRSIEQTVGCKPHMLPNLGGSLPNEVFTDILGLPTVWVPHSYGACSQHAPDEHLLAPVARQGLRLMAGLFWDLGAQGGRPV
;
A
#
# COMPACT_ATOMS: atom_id res chain seq x y z
N MET A 1 -20.31 -14.11 6.78
CA MET A 1 -21.14 -12.87 6.81
C MET A 1 -20.84 -12.13 5.53
N TYR A 2 -21.87 -11.80 4.76
CA TYR A 2 -21.73 -11.07 3.50
C TYR A 2 -22.29 -9.66 3.63
N GLY A 3 -21.68 -8.70 2.97
CA GLY A 3 -22.13 -7.31 2.88
C GLY A 3 -20.99 -6.31 2.79
N ARG A 4 -21.27 -5.11 2.25
CA ARG A 4 -20.28 -4.04 2.15
C ARG A 4 -19.80 -3.57 3.53
N GLY A 5 -18.49 -3.59 3.75
CA GLY A 5 -17.86 -3.25 5.02
C GLY A 5 -17.69 -4.43 5.98
N THR A 6 -18.10 -5.65 5.62
CA THR A 6 -17.89 -6.82 6.48
C THR A 6 -16.41 -7.18 6.61
N ALA A 7 -15.66 -7.07 5.54
CA ALA A 7 -14.21 -7.23 5.52
C ALA A 7 -13.49 -5.88 5.60
N ASP A 8 -14.04 -4.85 4.95
CA ASP A 8 -13.43 -3.55 4.76
C ASP A 8 -14.41 -2.41 5.02
N ASN A 9 -14.46 -1.88 6.28
CA ASN A 9 -13.67 -2.27 7.43
C ASN A 9 -14.52 -2.40 8.72
N LYS A 10 -15.86 -2.34 8.65
CA LYS A 10 -16.77 -2.36 9.81
C LYS A 10 -16.61 -3.63 10.65
N GLY A 11 -16.39 -4.79 10.01
CA GLY A 11 -16.19 -6.06 10.70
C GLY A 11 -14.94 -6.04 11.57
N GLN A 12 -13.84 -5.50 11.09
CA GLN A 12 -12.59 -5.41 11.83
C GLN A 12 -12.69 -4.43 13.01
N HIS A 13 -13.36 -3.28 12.81
CA HIS A 13 -13.65 -2.33 13.91
C HIS A 13 -14.50 -2.98 15.01
N THR A 14 -15.51 -3.73 14.63
CA THR A 14 -16.38 -4.46 15.57
C THR A 14 -15.60 -5.47 16.39
N ILE A 15 -14.67 -6.21 15.78
CA ILE A 15 -13.79 -7.15 16.47
C ILE A 15 -12.96 -6.44 17.56
N ASN A 16 -12.36 -5.29 17.22
CA ASN A 16 -11.54 -4.55 18.18
C ASN A 16 -12.34 -4.01 19.37
N ILE A 17 -13.53 -3.46 19.10
CA ILE A 17 -14.41 -2.95 20.15
C ILE A 17 -14.89 -4.08 21.04
N ALA A 18 -15.32 -5.22 20.47
CA ALA A 18 -15.74 -6.39 21.24
C ALA A 18 -14.58 -6.98 22.08
N ALA A 19 -13.36 -6.97 21.56
CA ALA A 19 -12.18 -7.42 22.31
C ALA A 19 -11.91 -6.54 23.55
N LEU A 20 -12.02 -5.22 23.42
CA LEU A 20 -11.92 -4.29 24.56
C LEU A 20 -13.03 -4.55 25.60
N GLN A 21 -14.26 -4.77 25.13
CA GLN A 21 -15.40 -5.11 26.01
C GLN A 21 -15.15 -6.39 26.79
N CYS A 22 -14.69 -7.47 26.14
CA CYS A 22 -14.34 -8.72 26.81
C CYS A 22 -13.31 -8.52 27.93
N VAL A 23 -12.27 -7.73 27.68
CA VAL A 23 -11.25 -7.43 28.71
C VAL A 23 -11.85 -6.65 29.89
N LEU A 24 -12.70 -5.66 29.60
CA LEU A 24 -13.37 -4.87 30.64
C LEU A 24 -14.33 -5.71 31.47
N GLU A 25 -15.12 -6.60 30.85
CA GLU A 25 -16.06 -7.51 31.55
C GLU A 25 -15.34 -8.50 32.47
N GLU A 26 -14.22 -9.08 32.02
CA GLU A 26 -13.50 -10.11 32.78
C GLU A 26 -12.56 -9.54 33.84
N ARG A 27 -11.90 -8.40 33.54
CA ARG A 27 -10.88 -7.81 34.43
C ARG A 27 -11.38 -6.61 35.24
N GLY A 28 -12.47 -5.96 34.80
CA GLY A 28 -12.98 -4.71 35.37
C GLY A 28 -12.22 -3.46 34.93
N SER A 29 -11.08 -3.61 34.27
CA SER A 29 -10.30 -2.49 33.72
C SER A 29 -9.42 -2.96 32.56
N LEU A 30 -9.02 -2.04 31.67
CA LEU A 30 -8.07 -2.37 30.58
C LEU A 30 -6.63 -2.53 31.11
N GLY A 31 -6.27 -1.85 32.20
CA GLY A 31 -4.88 -1.76 32.69
C GLY A 31 -4.00 -0.79 31.88
N PHE A 32 -4.59 -0.08 30.92
CA PHE A 32 -3.97 0.98 30.12
C PHE A 32 -5.01 2.04 29.72
N ASN A 33 -4.55 3.23 29.32
CA ASN A 33 -5.43 4.25 28.77
C ASN A 33 -5.68 3.96 27.28
N SER A 34 -6.92 4.11 26.83
CA SER A 34 -7.32 3.88 25.46
C SER A 34 -8.07 5.09 24.91
N THR A 35 -7.68 5.54 23.74
CA THR A 35 -8.42 6.50 22.93
C THR A 35 -8.81 5.83 21.62
N ILE A 36 -10.09 5.84 21.28
CA ILE A 36 -10.59 5.25 20.03
C ILE A 36 -10.81 6.37 19.02
N LEU A 37 -10.14 6.28 17.88
CA LEU A 37 -10.36 7.13 16.71
C LEU A 37 -11.04 6.29 15.61
N ILE A 38 -12.22 6.71 15.18
CA ILE A 38 -12.95 6.10 14.07
C ILE A 38 -12.99 7.12 12.93
N GLU A 39 -12.43 6.73 11.80
CA GLU A 39 -12.38 7.47 10.57
C GLU A 39 -13.37 6.86 9.58
N THR A 40 -14.06 7.67 8.79
CA THR A 40 -15.12 7.22 7.89
C THR A 40 -14.93 7.61 6.42
N GLY A 41 -13.81 8.23 6.09
CA GLY A 41 -13.47 8.73 4.75
C GLY A 41 -12.29 8.02 4.10
N GLU A 42 -11.78 6.92 4.65
CA GLU A 42 -10.56 6.23 4.18
C GLU A 42 -10.65 5.89 2.70
N GLU A 43 -11.75 5.32 2.26
CA GLU A 43 -12.03 4.92 0.87
C GLU A 43 -12.00 6.09 -0.15
N THR A 44 -12.04 7.32 0.34
CA THR A 44 -11.97 8.54 -0.48
C THR A 44 -10.67 9.33 -0.25
N GLY A 45 -9.68 8.72 0.44
CA GLY A 45 -8.38 9.32 0.74
C GLY A 45 -8.34 10.14 2.03
N SER A 46 -9.20 9.82 3.00
CA SER A 46 -9.22 10.40 4.36
C SER A 46 -9.22 11.94 4.41
N PRO A 47 -10.14 12.63 3.71
CA PRO A 47 -10.14 14.08 3.66
C PRO A 47 -10.31 14.68 5.06
N GLY A 48 -9.38 15.55 5.46
CA GLY A 48 -9.38 16.24 6.75
C GLY A 48 -8.75 15.46 7.91
N LEU A 49 -8.42 14.17 7.78
CA LEU A 49 -7.81 13.37 8.86
C LEU A 49 -6.48 13.98 9.33
N ALA A 50 -5.62 14.39 8.41
CA ALA A 50 -4.34 15.01 8.74
C ALA A 50 -4.50 16.29 9.55
N ASP A 51 -5.43 17.16 9.16
CA ASP A 51 -5.69 18.42 9.85
C ASP A 51 -6.37 18.20 11.22
N PHE A 52 -7.28 17.23 11.31
CA PHE A 52 -7.86 16.81 12.57
C PHE A 52 -6.77 16.31 13.55
N CYS A 53 -5.88 15.44 13.10
CA CYS A 53 -4.80 14.93 13.94
C CYS A 53 -3.81 16.03 14.35
N LYS A 54 -3.48 16.98 13.45
CA LYS A 54 -2.65 18.14 13.80
C LYS A 54 -3.29 18.99 14.89
N ALA A 55 -4.59 19.28 14.77
CA ALA A 55 -5.34 20.11 15.72
C ALA A 55 -5.54 19.42 17.08
N ASN A 56 -5.58 18.09 17.12
CA ASN A 56 -5.91 17.30 18.32
C ASN A 56 -4.72 16.50 18.87
N LYS A 57 -3.48 16.87 18.57
CA LYS A 57 -2.26 16.14 19.03
C LYS A 57 -2.23 15.84 20.52
N ALA A 58 -2.68 16.79 21.35
CA ALA A 58 -2.67 16.61 22.80
C ALA A 58 -3.67 15.52 23.24
N THR A 59 -4.86 15.49 22.67
CA THR A 59 -5.92 14.52 22.96
C THR A 59 -5.56 13.13 22.42
N LEU A 60 -4.90 13.08 21.26
CA LEU A 60 -4.50 11.84 20.58
C LEU A 60 -3.11 11.34 20.99
N ARG A 61 -2.51 11.94 22.02
CA ARG A 61 -1.22 11.51 22.54
C ARG A 61 -1.32 10.10 23.10
N ALA A 62 -0.50 9.18 22.59
CA ALA A 62 -0.43 7.79 23.00
C ALA A 62 1.01 7.26 22.89
N ASP A 63 1.26 6.04 23.36
CA ASP A 63 2.55 5.36 23.21
C ASP A 63 2.62 4.54 21.90
N ALA A 64 1.46 4.13 21.36
CA ALA A 64 1.34 3.45 20.07
C ALA A 64 -0.07 3.56 19.51
N LEU A 65 -0.20 3.27 18.22
CA LEU A 65 -1.48 2.98 17.57
C LEU A 65 -1.58 1.48 17.33
N ILE A 66 -2.71 0.88 17.74
CA ILE A 66 -3.09 -0.49 17.38
C ILE A 66 -4.37 -0.38 16.56
N GLY A 67 -4.30 -0.82 15.31
CA GLY A 67 -5.41 -0.74 14.36
C GLY A 67 -5.67 -2.06 13.65
N SER A 68 -6.79 -2.13 12.94
CA SER A 68 -7.14 -3.27 12.09
C SER A 68 -7.68 -2.77 10.78
N ASP A 69 -6.94 -3.05 9.72
CA ASP A 69 -7.30 -2.76 8.34
C ASP A 69 -6.40 -3.59 7.42
N GLY A 70 -6.72 -3.61 6.12
CA GLY A 70 -6.00 -4.36 5.13
C GLY A 70 -6.11 -5.88 5.26
N PRO A 71 -5.62 -6.65 4.29
CA PRO A 71 -5.70 -8.10 4.30
C PRO A 71 -4.51 -8.75 5.02
N ARG A 72 -4.75 -9.94 5.60
CA ARG A 72 -3.72 -10.94 5.88
C ARG A 72 -3.19 -11.50 4.56
N LEU A 73 -2.02 -12.15 4.61
CA LEU A 73 -1.49 -12.88 3.46
C LEU A 73 -2.38 -14.08 3.08
N ASP A 74 -2.92 -14.77 4.09
CA ASP A 74 -3.86 -15.88 3.96
C ASP A 74 -4.88 -15.87 5.11
N HIS A 75 -5.92 -16.69 5.02
CA HIS A 75 -7.00 -16.75 6.03
C HIS A 75 -6.66 -17.59 7.26
N THR A 76 -5.61 -18.41 7.22
CA THR A 76 -5.28 -19.39 8.27
C THR A 76 -4.36 -18.81 9.32
N ARG A 77 -3.36 -18.03 8.91
CA ARG A 77 -2.33 -17.47 9.78
C ARG A 77 -2.55 -15.98 10.04
N PRO A 78 -2.50 -15.53 11.30
CA PRO A 78 -2.54 -14.10 11.64
C PRO A 78 -1.41 -13.33 10.96
N CYS A 79 -1.63 -12.04 10.78
CA CYS A 79 -0.65 -11.14 10.21
C CYS A 79 -0.57 -9.87 11.05
N ILE A 80 0.61 -9.26 11.10
CA ILE A 80 0.87 -7.93 11.64
C ILE A 80 1.60 -7.15 10.55
N PHE A 81 1.25 -5.88 10.37
CA PHE A 81 2.07 -4.98 9.57
C PHE A 81 2.31 -3.65 10.30
N GLY A 82 3.49 -3.07 10.08
CA GLY A 82 3.97 -1.88 10.80
C GLY A 82 3.91 -0.59 9.99
N GLY A 83 3.33 -0.62 8.79
CA GLY A 83 3.23 0.53 7.90
C GLY A 83 2.67 0.14 6.54
N THR A 84 2.78 1.05 5.57
CA THR A 84 2.21 0.86 4.23
C THR A 84 3.15 1.36 3.14
N ARG A 85 3.00 0.86 1.91
CA ARG A 85 3.65 1.52 0.78
C ARG A 85 2.99 2.87 0.52
N GLY A 86 3.78 3.82 0.08
CA GLY A 86 3.28 5.03 -0.51
C GLY A 86 2.78 4.80 -1.94
N THR A 87 1.97 5.74 -2.43
CA THR A 87 1.49 5.73 -3.81
C THR A 87 1.48 7.12 -4.40
N MET A 88 1.93 7.22 -5.63
CA MET A 88 1.87 8.44 -6.43
C MET A 88 1.35 8.12 -7.82
N ASN A 89 0.25 8.75 -8.21
CA ASN A 89 -0.29 8.69 -9.55
C ASN A 89 0.15 9.93 -10.33
N PHE A 90 0.56 9.74 -11.57
CA PHE A 90 1.00 10.82 -12.44
C PHE A 90 0.71 10.51 -13.91
N ASN A 91 0.73 11.55 -14.73
CA ASN A 91 0.48 11.46 -16.15
C ASN A 91 1.74 11.84 -16.91
N LEU A 92 2.02 11.12 -17.98
CA LEU A 92 2.98 11.47 -19.01
C LEU A 92 2.19 11.95 -20.23
N LYS A 93 2.41 13.19 -20.64
CA LYS A 93 1.69 13.78 -21.78
C LYS A 93 2.67 14.20 -22.85
N LEU A 94 2.31 13.95 -24.09
CA LEU A 94 3.08 14.39 -25.25
C LEU A 94 2.13 14.89 -26.32
N SER A 95 2.31 16.14 -26.74
CA SER A 95 1.51 16.76 -27.80
C SER A 95 2.44 17.50 -28.78
N TYR A 96 2.42 17.12 -30.04
CA TYR A 96 3.28 17.74 -31.05
C TYR A 96 2.53 18.72 -31.95
N ARG A 97 1.21 18.56 -32.09
CA ARG A 97 0.42 19.36 -33.04
C ARG A 97 -1.06 19.30 -32.77
N GLU A 98 -1.80 20.17 -33.45
CA GLU A 98 -3.26 20.10 -33.47
C GLU A 98 -3.73 19.20 -34.62
N GLY A 99 -4.70 18.32 -34.34
CA GLY A 99 -5.29 17.41 -35.31
C GLY A 99 -4.39 16.29 -35.80
N GLY A 100 -4.97 15.33 -36.47
CA GLY A 100 -4.27 14.21 -37.08
C GLY A 100 -3.91 14.51 -38.55
N HIS A 101 -2.83 13.91 -39.05
CA HIS A 101 -2.36 14.07 -40.42
C HIS A 101 -2.34 12.74 -41.14
N HIS A 102 -2.80 12.72 -42.39
CA HIS A 102 -2.90 11.50 -43.20
C HIS A 102 -1.57 10.76 -43.29
N SER A 103 -1.56 9.51 -42.83
CA SER A 103 -0.33 8.71 -42.65
C SER A 103 0.38 8.42 -44.00
N GLY A 104 -0.36 8.29 -45.09
CA GLY A 104 0.20 8.09 -46.43
C GLY A 104 0.97 9.29 -46.96
N ASN A 105 0.62 10.52 -46.55
CA ASN A 105 1.29 11.74 -46.98
C ASN A 105 2.41 12.17 -46.03
N TRP A 106 2.29 11.86 -44.73
CA TRP A 106 3.14 12.42 -43.71
C TRP A 106 3.90 11.36 -42.90
N GLY A 107 3.64 10.06 -43.17
CA GLY A 107 4.38 8.96 -42.56
C GLY A 107 5.87 9.03 -42.85
N GLY A 108 6.71 8.89 -41.86
CA GLY A 108 8.17 9.05 -41.98
C GLY A 108 8.68 10.50 -41.94
N LEU A 109 7.78 11.49 -42.00
CA LEU A 109 8.12 12.92 -41.93
C LEU A 109 7.72 13.55 -40.57
N LEU A 110 6.62 13.10 -39.99
CA LEU A 110 6.13 13.60 -38.68
C LEU A 110 6.37 12.56 -37.59
N ALA A 111 6.89 13.01 -36.46
CA ALA A 111 7.00 12.18 -35.26
C ALA A 111 5.62 11.68 -34.81
N ASN A 112 5.53 10.40 -34.50
CA ASN A 112 4.32 9.79 -33.94
C ASN A 112 4.43 9.79 -32.42
N PRO A 113 3.58 10.55 -31.70
CA PRO A 113 3.66 10.66 -30.23
C PRO A 113 3.43 9.33 -29.51
N GLY A 114 2.65 8.42 -30.10
CA GLY A 114 2.45 7.08 -29.54
C GLY A 114 3.74 6.24 -29.54
N ILE A 115 4.51 6.31 -30.64
CA ILE A 115 5.82 5.62 -30.72
C ILE A 115 6.81 6.24 -29.73
N VAL A 116 6.90 7.57 -29.69
CA VAL A 116 7.81 8.27 -28.76
C VAL A 116 7.47 7.95 -27.32
N MET A 117 6.18 7.97 -26.94
CA MET A 117 5.73 7.61 -25.58
C MET A 117 6.04 6.16 -25.24
N ALA A 118 5.87 5.22 -26.18
CA ALA A 118 6.22 3.81 -25.94
C ALA A 118 7.71 3.63 -25.62
N HIS A 119 8.60 4.33 -26.35
CA HIS A 119 10.04 4.32 -26.05
C HIS A 119 10.38 5.03 -24.72
N ALA A 120 9.68 6.09 -24.38
CA ALA A 120 9.82 6.75 -23.09
C ALA A 120 9.42 5.82 -21.93
N LEU A 121 8.31 5.10 -22.04
CA LEU A 121 7.93 4.08 -21.07
C LEU A 121 9.00 2.97 -20.97
N ALA A 122 9.55 2.52 -22.11
CA ALA A 122 10.62 1.53 -22.15
C ALA A 122 11.96 2.02 -21.56
N CYS A 123 12.17 3.32 -21.39
CA CYS A 123 13.32 3.82 -20.65
C CYS A 123 13.09 3.87 -19.13
N ILE A 124 11.83 3.87 -18.65
CA ILE A 124 11.49 3.85 -17.23
C ILE A 124 11.65 2.45 -16.65
N THR A 125 11.25 1.41 -17.37
CA THR A 125 11.42 0.00 -17.00
C THR A 125 12.04 -0.81 -18.14
N ASP A 126 12.55 -1.99 -17.84
CA ASP A 126 12.86 -2.97 -18.85
C ASP A 126 11.61 -3.78 -19.26
N GLU A 127 11.81 -4.74 -20.18
CA GLU A 127 10.74 -5.61 -20.70
C GLU A 127 10.14 -6.56 -19.66
N ARG A 128 10.70 -6.61 -18.47
CA ARG A 128 10.23 -7.41 -17.33
C ARG A 128 9.76 -6.57 -16.15
N GLY A 129 9.61 -5.24 -16.33
CA GLY A 129 9.13 -4.34 -15.29
C GLY A 129 10.18 -3.94 -14.25
N GLN A 130 11.46 -4.25 -14.45
CA GLN A 130 12.54 -3.78 -13.58
C GLN A 130 12.73 -2.27 -13.76
N ILE A 131 12.72 -1.51 -12.68
CA ILE A 131 12.84 -0.04 -12.70
C ILE A 131 14.25 0.38 -13.09
N LYS A 132 14.35 1.26 -14.11
CA LYS A 132 15.60 1.83 -14.61
C LYS A 132 15.90 3.23 -14.06
N VAL A 133 14.92 3.94 -13.49
CA VAL A 133 15.12 5.23 -12.82
C VAL A 133 15.90 4.98 -11.53
N PRO A 134 17.16 5.42 -11.40
CA PRO A 134 18.01 5.02 -10.26
C PRO A 134 17.46 5.49 -8.91
N GLU A 135 16.88 6.68 -8.87
CA GLU A 135 16.32 7.32 -7.67
C GLU A 135 15.07 6.61 -7.16
N TRP A 136 14.40 5.83 -8.02
CA TRP A 136 13.24 5.04 -7.66
C TRP A 136 13.61 3.65 -7.10
N ARG A 137 14.88 3.32 -7.02
CA ARG A 137 15.37 2.03 -6.50
C ARG A 137 15.73 2.16 -5.02
N PRO A 138 14.89 1.63 -4.10
CA PRO A 138 15.10 1.84 -2.67
C PRO A 138 16.34 1.10 -2.16
N LYS A 139 16.96 1.65 -1.10
CA LYS A 139 18.10 1.04 -0.40
C LYS A 139 17.72 0.54 1.00
N THR A 140 16.43 0.42 1.28
CA THR A 140 15.87 0.17 2.61
C THR A 140 15.41 -1.28 2.84
N LEU A 141 15.75 -2.20 1.93
CA LEU A 141 15.56 -3.62 2.11
C LEU A 141 16.71 -4.18 2.97
N THR A 142 16.64 -3.90 4.28
CA THR A 142 17.65 -4.28 5.28
C THR A 142 17.58 -5.77 5.62
N ASN A 143 18.58 -6.29 6.34
CA ASN A 143 18.58 -7.69 6.78
C ASN A 143 17.41 -8.01 7.73
N SER A 144 16.98 -7.07 8.61
CA SER A 144 15.82 -7.24 9.47
C SER A 144 14.53 -7.36 8.66
N VAL A 145 14.38 -6.52 7.63
CA VAL A 145 13.23 -6.59 6.70
C VAL A 145 13.24 -7.92 5.93
N ARG A 146 14.38 -8.35 5.37
CA ARG A 146 14.50 -9.63 4.68
C ARG A 146 14.17 -10.81 5.60
N ALA A 147 14.68 -10.80 6.83
CA ALA A 147 14.40 -11.84 7.82
C ALA A 147 12.90 -11.93 8.17
N ALA A 148 12.21 -10.78 8.31
CA ALA A 148 10.78 -10.74 8.54
C ALA A 148 9.99 -11.29 7.32
N LEU A 149 10.42 -10.95 6.10
CA LEU A 149 9.76 -11.37 4.87
C LEU A 149 10.07 -12.84 4.50
N ALA A 150 11.16 -13.42 4.98
CA ALA A 150 11.54 -14.79 4.66
C ALA A 150 10.53 -15.85 5.16
N ASP A 151 9.74 -15.51 6.20
CA ASP A 151 8.67 -16.36 6.76
C ASP A 151 7.30 -16.08 6.12
N CYS A 152 7.25 -15.29 5.07
CA CYS A 152 6.03 -14.89 4.38
C CYS A 152 5.97 -15.53 2.98
N SER A 153 4.75 -15.89 2.57
CA SER A 153 4.44 -16.32 1.20
C SER A 153 3.21 -15.56 0.70
N ILE A 154 3.16 -15.28 -0.59
CA ILE A 154 1.96 -14.73 -1.21
C ILE A 154 1.11 -15.90 -1.66
N ASP A 155 0.06 -16.18 -0.89
CA ASP A 155 -0.98 -17.13 -1.25
C ASP A 155 -2.32 -16.41 -1.22
N ALA A 156 -2.79 -15.99 -2.38
CA ALA A 156 -4.05 -15.26 -2.49
C ALA A 156 -5.26 -16.19 -2.74
N GLY A 157 -5.09 -17.51 -2.62
CA GLY A 157 -6.12 -18.52 -2.77
C GLY A 157 -6.37 -18.98 -4.21
N GLU A 158 -7.31 -19.92 -4.40
CA GLU A 158 -7.57 -20.62 -5.68
C GLU A 158 -7.94 -19.68 -6.86
N ASN A 159 -8.52 -18.52 -6.57
CA ASN A 159 -8.92 -17.56 -7.59
C ASN A 159 -7.90 -16.43 -7.82
N ALA A 160 -6.73 -16.52 -7.21
CA ALA A 160 -5.67 -15.53 -7.37
C ALA A 160 -5.01 -15.64 -8.76
N PRO A 161 -4.51 -14.53 -9.31
CA PRO A 161 -3.71 -14.58 -10.52
C PRO A 161 -2.42 -15.36 -10.28
N ALA A 162 -1.99 -16.15 -11.27
CA ALA A 162 -0.71 -16.85 -11.22
C ALA A 162 0.43 -15.82 -11.17
N ILE A 163 1.36 -16.00 -10.24
CA ILE A 163 2.53 -15.14 -10.12
C ILE A 163 3.47 -15.36 -11.29
N GLN A 164 3.87 -14.27 -11.95
CA GLN A 164 4.90 -14.31 -13.01
C GLN A 164 6.27 -14.09 -12.33
N GLU A 165 6.98 -15.16 -12.06
CA GLU A 165 8.23 -15.12 -11.27
C GLU A 165 9.33 -14.26 -11.92
N GLU A 166 9.35 -14.19 -13.24
CA GLU A 166 10.31 -13.40 -14.01
C GLU A 166 9.98 -11.91 -14.07
N TRP A 167 8.82 -11.47 -13.54
CA TRP A 167 8.39 -10.07 -13.56
C TRP A 167 8.92 -9.27 -12.39
N GLY A 168 9.37 -8.05 -12.63
CA GLY A 168 9.81 -7.09 -11.61
C GLY A 168 11.32 -7.14 -11.33
N GLU A 169 11.74 -6.69 -10.16
CA GLU A 169 13.16 -6.59 -9.79
C GLU A 169 13.82 -7.98 -9.67
N ARG A 170 14.95 -8.13 -10.34
CA ARG A 170 15.72 -9.41 -10.34
C ARG A 170 16.38 -9.66 -8.99
N GLY A 171 16.47 -10.93 -8.62
CA GLY A 171 17.13 -11.35 -7.38
C GLY A 171 16.33 -11.10 -6.11
N LEU A 172 15.07 -10.63 -6.24
CA LEU A 172 14.12 -10.50 -5.15
C LEU A 172 13.05 -11.59 -5.24
N THR A 173 12.65 -12.11 -4.07
CA THR A 173 11.50 -13.01 -3.95
C THR A 173 10.21 -12.25 -4.25
N PRO A 174 9.09 -12.92 -4.61
CA PRO A 174 7.79 -12.26 -4.79
C PRO A 174 7.38 -11.39 -3.60
N VAL A 175 7.63 -11.86 -2.39
CA VAL A 175 7.33 -11.14 -1.13
C VAL A 175 8.18 -9.88 -1.02
N GLU A 176 9.47 -9.96 -1.31
CA GLU A 176 10.37 -8.79 -1.29
C GLU A 176 9.98 -7.76 -2.36
N ARG A 177 9.53 -8.17 -3.55
CA ARG A 177 9.04 -7.27 -4.61
C ARG A 177 7.82 -6.48 -4.16
N VAL A 178 6.88 -7.12 -3.46
CA VAL A 178 5.63 -6.46 -3.04
C VAL A 178 5.84 -5.61 -1.78
N PHE A 179 6.56 -6.11 -0.77
CA PHE A 179 6.62 -5.47 0.55
C PHE A 179 7.94 -4.74 0.81
N GLY A 180 8.97 -4.98 0.01
CA GLY A 180 10.30 -4.42 0.20
C GLY A 180 10.83 -3.55 -0.94
N TRP A 181 10.07 -3.42 -2.05
CA TRP A 181 10.55 -2.78 -3.27
C TRP A 181 9.50 -1.84 -3.89
N ASN A 182 9.95 -0.98 -4.80
CA ASN A 182 9.08 -0.11 -5.57
C ASN A 182 8.58 -0.83 -6.83
N SER A 183 7.36 -0.49 -7.26
CA SER A 183 6.81 -0.96 -8.53
C SER A 183 6.21 0.19 -9.33
N PHE A 184 6.43 0.16 -10.63
CA PHE A 184 5.86 1.12 -11.58
C PHE A 184 4.85 0.43 -12.47
N GLU A 185 3.68 1.05 -12.62
CA GLU A 185 2.59 0.51 -13.41
C GLU A 185 2.09 1.55 -14.43
N VAL A 186 1.78 1.07 -15.64
CA VAL A 186 1.04 1.84 -16.64
C VAL A 186 -0.43 1.43 -16.51
N LEU A 187 -1.23 2.31 -15.94
CA LEU A 187 -2.66 2.04 -15.70
C LEU A 187 -3.51 2.19 -16.97
N ALA A 188 -3.11 3.12 -17.83
CA ALA A 188 -3.73 3.31 -19.14
C ALA A 188 -2.74 4.00 -20.09
N PHE A 189 -2.88 3.71 -21.38
CA PHE A 189 -2.11 4.36 -22.44
C PHE A 189 -3.04 4.68 -23.61
N LYS A 190 -3.04 5.93 -24.06
CA LYS A 190 -3.92 6.39 -25.13
C LYS A 190 -3.14 7.21 -26.15
N THR A 191 -3.30 6.84 -27.44
CA THR A 191 -2.88 7.62 -28.60
C THR A 191 -3.91 7.38 -29.71
N GLY A 192 -4.37 8.42 -30.39
CA GLY A 192 -5.48 8.33 -31.33
C GLY A 192 -6.81 7.92 -30.64
N ASN A 193 -7.72 7.32 -31.41
CA ASN A 193 -8.97 6.76 -30.90
C ASN A 193 -8.99 5.25 -31.15
N PRO A 194 -8.84 4.39 -30.11
CA PRO A 194 -8.80 2.94 -30.30
C PRO A 194 -10.15 2.35 -30.76
N ASP A 195 -11.28 2.99 -30.41
CA ASP A 195 -12.63 2.51 -30.79
C ASP A 195 -12.93 2.84 -32.25
N ARG A 196 -12.23 3.83 -32.82
CA ARG A 196 -12.45 4.26 -34.20
C ARG A 196 -11.11 4.71 -34.82
N PRO A 197 -10.18 3.77 -35.14
CA PRO A 197 -8.90 4.09 -35.71
C PRO A 197 -9.06 4.67 -37.12
N VAL A 198 -8.24 5.67 -37.45
CA VAL A 198 -8.20 6.30 -38.76
C VAL A 198 -6.76 6.30 -39.31
N ASN A 199 -6.61 6.39 -40.64
CA ASN A 199 -5.29 6.40 -41.30
C ASN A 199 -4.59 7.77 -41.13
N ALA A 200 -4.40 8.21 -39.91
CA ALA A 200 -3.76 9.46 -39.55
C ALA A 200 -2.76 9.30 -38.43
N ILE A 201 -1.66 10.07 -38.47
CA ILE A 201 -0.71 10.18 -37.37
C ILE A 201 -1.41 10.98 -36.26
N PRO A 202 -1.55 10.43 -35.03
CA PRO A 202 -2.21 11.15 -33.94
C PRO A 202 -1.44 12.42 -33.54
N PRO A 203 -2.12 13.44 -33.01
CA PRO A 203 -1.46 14.66 -32.54
C PRO A 203 -0.74 14.50 -31.21
N SER A 204 -1.23 13.57 -30.35
CA SER A 204 -0.79 13.43 -28.96
C SER A 204 -0.83 11.99 -28.46
N ALA A 205 -0.15 11.75 -27.35
CA ALA A 205 -0.23 10.53 -26.55
C ALA A 205 -0.25 10.88 -25.06
N ILE A 206 -0.91 10.04 -24.26
CA ILE A 206 -0.93 10.15 -22.81
C ILE A 206 -0.80 8.76 -22.18
N ALA A 207 0.03 8.64 -21.15
CA ALA A 207 0.10 7.47 -20.28
C ALA A 207 -0.27 7.88 -18.84
N TYR A 208 -1.16 7.11 -18.24
CA TYR A 208 -1.55 7.24 -16.83
C TYR A 208 -0.74 6.23 -16.03
N CYS A 209 0.07 6.71 -15.10
CA CYS A 209 1.07 5.91 -14.43
C CYS A 209 0.90 5.96 -12.91
N GLN A 210 1.41 4.91 -12.25
CA GLN A 210 1.47 4.83 -10.81
C GLN A 210 2.83 4.32 -10.38
N LEU A 211 3.43 4.96 -9.39
CA LEU A 211 4.55 4.42 -8.62
C LEU A 211 4.05 4.05 -7.22
N ARG A 212 4.18 2.77 -6.85
CA ARG A 212 4.09 2.35 -5.46
C ARG A 212 5.49 2.25 -4.89
N PHE A 213 5.71 2.87 -3.73
CA PHE A 213 7.05 3.03 -3.18
C PHE A 213 7.12 2.68 -1.70
N VAL A 214 8.29 2.24 -1.27
CA VAL A 214 8.61 1.96 0.13
C VAL A 214 9.39 3.11 0.75
N VAL A 215 9.55 3.09 2.07
CA VAL A 215 10.39 4.07 2.79
C VAL A 215 11.80 4.16 2.20
N GLY A 216 12.38 5.36 2.24
CA GLY A 216 13.66 5.66 1.58
C GLY A 216 13.51 6.17 0.15
N THR A 217 12.28 6.25 -0.37
CA THR A 217 11.93 6.98 -1.58
C THR A 217 11.22 8.27 -1.15
N ASP A 218 11.84 9.42 -1.34
CA ASP A 218 11.21 10.71 -1.01
C ASP A 218 10.17 11.05 -2.09
N PRO A 219 8.88 11.20 -1.73
CA PRO A 219 7.85 11.51 -2.70
C PRO A 219 8.07 12.84 -3.44
N ARG A 220 8.81 13.79 -2.84
CA ARG A 220 9.15 15.07 -3.47
C ARG A 220 10.13 14.92 -4.61
N ASP A 221 10.96 13.87 -4.60
CA ASP A 221 11.98 13.60 -5.61
C ASP A 221 11.47 12.69 -6.75
N ILE A 222 10.31 12.03 -6.60
CA ILE A 222 9.81 11.04 -7.58
C ILE A 222 9.66 11.67 -8.97
N LEU A 223 8.88 12.75 -9.09
CA LEU A 223 8.65 13.39 -10.40
C LEU A 223 9.86 14.17 -10.92
N PRO A 224 10.63 14.89 -10.10
CA PRO A 224 11.90 15.48 -10.53
C PRO A 224 12.89 14.45 -11.08
N ALA A 225 13.07 13.31 -10.41
CA ALA A 225 13.93 12.22 -10.89
C ALA A 225 13.46 11.66 -12.24
N LEU A 226 12.15 11.46 -12.39
CA LEU A 226 11.57 11.01 -13.67
C LEU A 226 11.83 12.01 -14.80
N ARG A 227 11.60 13.30 -14.55
CA ARG A 227 11.88 14.35 -15.58
C ARG A 227 13.34 14.33 -16.01
N GLY A 228 14.28 14.31 -15.05
CA GLY A 228 15.70 14.23 -15.36
C GLY A 228 16.09 12.94 -16.10
N HIS A 229 15.46 11.82 -15.76
CA HIS A 229 15.67 10.55 -16.45
C HIS A 229 15.17 10.59 -17.89
N LEU A 230 13.96 11.09 -18.12
CA LEU A 230 13.39 11.26 -19.46
C LEU A 230 14.23 12.21 -20.32
N GLU A 231 14.63 13.35 -19.79
CA GLU A 231 15.49 14.33 -20.49
C GLU A 231 16.83 13.70 -20.89
N LYS A 232 17.50 12.99 -19.99
CA LYS A 232 18.75 12.27 -20.23
C LYS A 232 18.64 11.25 -21.37
N HIS A 233 17.45 10.67 -21.56
CA HIS A 233 17.20 9.68 -22.60
C HIS A 233 16.59 10.28 -23.88
N GLY A 234 16.51 11.62 -24.01
CA GLY A 234 16.03 12.31 -25.20
C GLY A 234 14.51 12.46 -25.27
N PHE A 235 13.80 12.33 -24.14
CA PHE A 235 12.35 12.47 -24.03
C PHE A 235 11.93 13.69 -23.21
N GLY A 236 12.72 14.78 -23.25
CA GLY A 236 12.44 16.01 -22.50
C GLY A 236 11.16 16.75 -22.91
N ASP A 237 10.60 16.46 -24.09
CA ASP A 237 9.32 17.03 -24.54
C ASP A 237 8.10 16.43 -23.81
N ILE A 238 8.29 15.38 -23.02
CA ILE A 238 7.20 14.74 -22.28
C ILE A 238 6.92 15.52 -21.00
N GLU A 239 5.70 16.03 -20.90
CA GLU A 239 5.20 16.66 -19.69
C GLU A 239 4.90 15.59 -18.62
N VAL A 240 5.42 15.79 -17.41
CA VAL A 240 5.20 14.93 -16.25
C VAL A 240 4.38 15.70 -15.23
N GLU A 241 3.14 15.26 -14.98
CA GLU A 241 2.21 15.94 -14.07
C GLU A 241 1.72 14.98 -12.99
N ALA A 242 1.62 15.45 -11.74
CA ALA A 242 0.91 14.72 -10.70
C ALA A 242 -0.57 14.56 -11.09
N ALA A 243 -1.14 13.37 -10.93
CA ALA A 243 -2.54 13.12 -11.28
C ALA A 243 -3.50 13.49 -10.14
N ARG A 244 -2.99 13.59 -8.90
CA ARG A 244 -3.75 13.95 -7.69
C ARG A 244 -2.89 14.81 -6.79
N ASP A 245 -3.51 15.70 -6.03
CA ASP A 245 -2.83 16.55 -5.03
C ASP A 245 -2.45 15.76 -3.77
N VAL A 246 -3.12 14.63 -3.51
CA VAL A 246 -2.90 13.80 -2.33
C VAL A 246 -1.96 12.65 -2.67
N ILE A 247 -0.83 12.62 -2.00
CA ILE A 247 0.15 11.55 -2.03
C ILE A 247 0.07 10.85 -0.68
N MET A 248 -0.08 9.52 -0.67
CA MET A 248 0.08 8.72 0.54
C MET A 248 1.55 8.35 0.68
N ASN A 249 2.18 8.76 1.79
CA ASN A 249 3.58 8.50 2.04
C ASN A 249 3.81 7.06 2.49
N ALA A 250 4.98 6.52 2.16
CA ALA A 250 5.40 5.23 2.67
C ALA A 250 5.76 5.32 4.16
N THR A 251 5.33 4.33 4.92
CA THR A 251 5.67 4.20 6.33
C THR A 251 6.15 2.78 6.63
N ARG A 252 6.92 2.62 7.69
CA ARG A 252 7.41 1.32 8.14
C ARG A 252 7.75 1.36 9.62
N LEU A 253 7.28 0.38 10.38
CA LEU A 253 7.81 0.09 11.70
C LEU A 253 8.91 -0.97 11.55
N ASP A 254 10.04 -0.78 12.24
CA ASP A 254 11.09 -1.80 12.28
C ASP A 254 10.50 -3.08 12.92
N PRO A 255 10.67 -4.26 12.29
CA PRO A 255 10.26 -5.53 12.89
C PRO A 255 10.85 -5.77 14.30
N ASP A 256 11.99 -5.16 14.59
CA ASP A 256 12.63 -5.23 15.91
C ASP A 256 12.06 -4.24 16.94
N ASN A 257 11.12 -3.39 16.56
CA ASN A 257 10.46 -2.47 17.47
C ASN A 257 9.76 -3.22 18.62
N PRO A 258 9.85 -2.76 19.88
CA PRO A 258 9.21 -3.41 21.03
C PRO A 258 7.72 -3.68 20.85
N TRP A 259 6.96 -2.77 20.24
CA TRP A 259 5.53 -2.94 19.98
C TRP A 259 5.24 -4.06 18.96
N ALA A 260 6.04 -4.16 17.91
CA ALA A 260 5.92 -5.23 16.92
C ALA A 260 6.23 -6.60 17.55
N LYS A 261 7.31 -6.69 18.33
CA LYS A 261 7.69 -7.90 19.05
C LYS A 261 6.65 -8.30 20.09
N PHE A 262 6.13 -7.34 20.86
CA PHE A 262 5.07 -7.57 21.83
C PHE A 262 3.82 -8.14 21.17
N ALA A 263 3.31 -7.49 20.12
CA ALA A 263 2.12 -7.95 19.41
C ALA A 263 2.32 -9.36 18.83
N SER A 264 3.49 -9.64 18.25
CA SER A 264 3.81 -10.97 17.73
C SER A 264 3.79 -12.04 18.82
N ARG A 265 4.42 -11.80 19.96
CA ARG A 265 4.44 -12.74 21.10
C ARG A 265 3.05 -12.98 21.68
N SER A 266 2.29 -11.91 21.92
CA SER A 266 0.94 -12.01 22.47
C SER A 266 -0.01 -12.78 21.57
N ILE A 267 0.03 -12.51 20.26
CA ILE A 267 -0.77 -13.24 19.28
C ILE A 267 -0.37 -14.72 19.25
N GLU A 268 0.93 -15.03 19.20
CA GLU A 268 1.42 -16.41 19.21
C GLU A 268 0.98 -17.17 20.45
N GLN A 269 1.08 -16.57 21.63
CA GLN A 269 0.62 -17.14 22.89
C GLN A 269 -0.89 -17.39 22.90
N THR A 270 -1.67 -16.46 22.36
CA THR A 270 -3.14 -16.53 22.40
C THR A 270 -3.71 -17.56 21.42
N VAL A 271 -3.17 -17.65 20.20
CA VAL A 271 -3.73 -18.50 19.13
C VAL A 271 -2.87 -19.71 18.79
N GLY A 272 -1.68 -19.85 19.39
CA GLY A 272 -0.76 -20.97 19.17
C GLY A 272 -0.04 -20.94 17.81
N CYS A 273 -0.04 -19.81 17.13
CA CYS A 273 0.57 -19.64 15.82
C CYS A 273 1.28 -18.28 15.74
N LYS A 274 2.56 -18.28 15.37
CA LYS A 274 3.33 -17.07 15.14
C LYS A 274 2.74 -16.30 13.95
N PRO A 275 2.38 -15.01 14.11
CA PRO A 275 1.85 -14.23 12.98
C PRO A 275 2.91 -13.96 11.92
N HIS A 276 2.50 -13.77 10.67
CA HIS A 276 3.35 -13.12 9.67
C HIS A 276 3.67 -11.70 10.12
N MET A 277 4.92 -11.27 9.94
CA MET A 277 5.35 -9.90 10.22
C MET A 277 5.72 -9.20 8.92
N LEU A 278 4.86 -8.30 8.47
CA LEU A 278 5.13 -7.45 7.32
C LEU A 278 5.66 -6.09 7.81
N PRO A 279 6.84 -5.67 7.37
CA PRO A 279 7.36 -4.34 7.69
C PRO A 279 6.41 -3.23 7.25
N ASN A 280 5.75 -3.43 6.11
CA ASN A 280 4.68 -2.60 5.58
C ASN A 280 3.73 -3.44 4.71
N LEU A 281 2.48 -3.00 4.60
CA LEU A 281 1.50 -3.56 3.67
C LEU A 281 1.87 -3.21 2.22
N GLY A 282 1.46 -4.02 1.27
CA GLY A 282 1.60 -3.75 -0.17
C GLY A 282 0.66 -2.66 -0.68
N GLY A 283 -0.49 -2.49 -0.05
CA GLY A 283 -1.43 -1.39 -0.26
C GLY A 283 -0.99 -0.10 0.46
N SER A 284 -1.82 0.94 0.37
CA SER A 284 -1.60 2.22 1.02
C SER A 284 -2.78 2.54 1.94
N LEU A 285 -2.48 3.02 3.13
CA LEU A 285 -3.39 3.60 4.11
C LEU A 285 -2.83 4.97 4.50
N PRO A 286 -3.60 5.88 5.11
CA PRO A 286 -3.11 7.17 5.58
C PRO A 286 -2.26 7.03 6.86
N ASN A 287 -1.37 6.04 6.89
CA ASN A 287 -0.59 5.68 8.08
C ASN A 287 0.42 6.75 8.48
N GLU A 288 0.91 7.54 7.51
CA GLU A 288 1.79 8.68 7.75
C GLU A 288 1.15 9.75 8.65
N VAL A 289 -0.16 9.83 8.68
CA VAL A 289 -0.85 10.74 9.61
C VAL A 289 -0.56 10.36 11.06
N PHE A 290 -0.48 9.07 11.35
CA PHE A 290 -0.20 8.56 12.69
C PHE A 290 1.30 8.54 12.98
N THR A 291 2.14 8.17 12.03
CA THR A 291 3.59 8.12 12.23
C THR A 291 4.24 9.49 12.19
N ASP A 292 3.94 10.32 11.19
CA ASP A 292 4.68 11.56 10.96
C ASP A 292 4.05 12.75 11.69
N ILE A 293 2.71 12.78 11.80
CA ILE A 293 2.01 13.87 12.50
C ILE A 293 1.93 13.60 14.00
N LEU A 294 1.49 12.41 14.42
CA LEU A 294 1.34 12.08 15.84
C LEU A 294 2.60 11.48 16.47
N GLY A 295 3.54 10.97 15.65
CA GLY A 295 4.79 10.38 16.12
C GLY A 295 4.61 9.00 16.75
N LEU A 296 3.57 8.25 16.37
CA LEU A 296 3.22 6.97 16.97
C LEU A 296 3.84 5.80 16.21
N PRO A 297 4.44 4.81 16.88
CA PRO A 297 4.61 3.50 16.29
C PRO A 297 3.24 2.89 15.99
N THR A 298 3.08 2.31 14.80
CA THR A 298 1.80 1.74 14.34
C THR A 298 1.90 0.23 14.22
N VAL A 299 0.93 -0.47 14.81
CA VAL A 299 0.78 -1.93 14.73
C VAL A 299 -0.60 -2.24 14.18
N TRP A 300 -0.64 -2.76 12.96
CA TRP A 300 -1.89 -3.14 12.30
C TRP A 300 -2.07 -4.65 12.36
N VAL A 301 -3.25 -5.07 12.76
CA VAL A 301 -3.61 -6.49 12.92
C VAL A 301 -4.86 -6.77 12.08
N PRO A 302 -4.71 -7.15 10.81
CA PRO A 302 -5.83 -7.35 9.91
C PRO A 302 -6.66 -8.59 10.24
N HIS A 303 -7.97 -8.49 9.99
CA HIS A 303 -8.94 -9.58 10.17
C HIS A 303 -9.67 -9.94 8.86
N SER A 304 -9.21 -9.44 7.74
CA SER A 304 -9.62 -9.83 6.39
C SER A 304 -8.47 -10.54 5.66
N TYR A 305 -8.69 -11.02 4.45
CA TYR A 305 -7.69 -11.63 3.58
C TYR A 305 -8.07 -11.41 2.11
N GLY A 306 -7.17 -11.63 1.16
CA GLY A 306 -7.37 -11.25 -0.24
C GLY A 306 -8.66 -11.79 -0.89
N ALA A 307 -9.07 -13.02 -0.54
CA ALA A 307 -10.29 -13.62 -1.09
C ALA A 307 -11.60 -13.17 -0.41
N CYS A 308 -11.57 -12.21 0.52
CA CYS A 308 -12.79 -11.59 1.09
C CYS A 308 -13.58 -10.73 0.09
N SER A 309 -13.12 -10.57 -1.15
CA SER A 309 -13.74 -9.72 -2.18
C SER A 309 -13.88 -8.26 -1.76
N GLN A 310 -12.85 -7.68 -1.11
CA GLN A 310 -12.81 -6.25 -0.80
C GLN A 310 -13.03 -5.44 -2.08
N HIS A 311 -13.85 -4.37 -2.01
CA HIS A 311 -14.22 -3.50 -3.13
C HIS A 311 -14.89 -4.22 -4.32
N ALA A 312 -15.43 -5.42 -4.12
CA ALA A 312 -16.05 -6.25 -5.15
C ALA A 312 -17.40 -6.81 -4.67
N PRO A 313 -18.23 -7.36 -5.59
CA PRO A 313 -19.41 -8.14 -5.20
C PRO A 313 -19.03 -9.32 -4.29
N ASP A 314 -19.96 -9.69 -3.42
CA ASP A 314 -19.80 -10.79 -2.45
C ASP A 314 -18.71 -10.55 -1.40
N GLU A 315 -18.45 -9.31 -1.05
CA GLU A 315 -17.59 -8.97 0.09
C GLU A 315 -18.08 -9.71 1.35
N HIS A 316 -17.15 -10.39 2.02
CA HIS A 316 -17.52 -11.22 3.16
C HIS A 316 -16.38 -11.34 4.20
N LEU A 317 -16.80 -11.66 5.42
CA LEU A 317 -15.90 -12.04 6.51
C LEU A 317 -16.19 -13.47 6.94
N LEU A 318 -15.17 -14.34 6.94
CA LEU A 318 -15.28 -15.71 7.40
C LEU A 318 -15.43 -15.76 8.93
N ALA A 319 -16.40 -16.56 9.40
CA ALA A 319 -16.62 -16.72 10.83
C ALA A 319 -15.41 -17.27 11.61
N PRO A 320 -14.62 -18.23 11.09
CA PRO A 320 -13.38 -18.65 11.76
C PRO A 320 -12.37 -17.51 11.92
N VAL A 321 -12.19 -16.68 10.88
CA VAL A 321 -11.27 -15.52 10.91
C VAL A 321 -11.75 -14.48 11.92
N ALA A 322 -13.05 -14.19 11.96
CA ALA A 322 -13.64 -13.25 12.91
C ALA A 322 -13.47 -13.75 14.37
N ARG A 323 -13.71 -15.04 14.65
CA ARG A 323 -13.51 -15.63 15.98
C ARG A 323 -12.04 -15.63 16.38
N GLN A 324 -11.13 -15.96 15.47
CA GLN A 324 -9.69 -15.87 15.74
C GLN A 324 -9.29 -14.42 15.99
N GLY A 325 -9.80 -13.47 15.18
CA GLY A 325 -9.57 -12.04 15.34
C GLY A 325 -10.00 -11.53 16.72
N LEU A 326 -11.20 -11.89 17.17
CA LEU A 326 -11.68 -11.52 18.51
C LEU A 326 -10.76 -12.09 19.62
N ARG A 327 -10.39 -13.37 19.52
CA ARG A 327 -9.51 -14.00 20.51
C ARG A 327 -8.15 -13.33 20.57
N LEU A 328 -7.49 -13.13 19.44
CA LEU A 328 -6.15 -12.56 19.40
C LEU A 328 -6.13 -11.10 19.85
N MET A 329 -7.15 -10.29 19.52
CA MET A 329 -7.23 -8.91 19.97
C MET A 329 -7.56 -8.83 21.46
N ALA A 330 -8.43 -9.69 21.98
CA ALA A 330 -8.68 -9.76 23.42
C ALA A 330 -7.41 -10.18 24.18
N GLY A 331 -6.66 -11.17 23.70
CA GLY A 331 -5.36 -11.56 24.25
C GLY A 331 -4.35 -10.41 24.22
N LEU A 332 -4.24 -9.72 23.09
CA LEU A 332 -3.34 -8.58 22.93
C LEU A 332 -3.63 -7.46 23.94
N PHE A 333 -4.90 -7.08 24.11
CA PHE A 333 -5.31 -6.06 25.08
C PHE A 333 -5.17 -6.56 26.52
N TRP A 334 -5.42 -7.83 26.77
CA TRP A 334 -5.21 -8.46 28.07
C TRP A 334 -3.74 -8.39 28.49
N ASP A 335 -2.82 -8.83 27.61
CA ASP A 335 -1.38 -8.86 27.88
C ASP A 335 -0.81 -7.44 28.01
N LEU A 336 -1.29 -6.49 27.17
CA LEU A 336 -0.91 -5.10 27.28
C LEU A 336 -1.28 -4.52 28.66
N GLY A 337 -2.49 -4.79 29.11
CA GLY A 337 -2.95 -4.35 30.44
C GLY A 337 -2.19 -5.02 31.59
N ALA A 338 -1.80 -6.29 31.44
CA ALA A 338 -0.99 -6.99 32.43
C ALA A 338 0.43 -6.42 32.57
N GLN A 339 0.96 -5.80 31.52
CA GLN A 339 2.27 -5.12 31.49
C GLN A 339 2.20 -3.63 31.83
N GLY A 340 1.05 -3.13 32.29
CA GLY A 340 0.87 -1.70 32.63
C GLY A 340 0.85 -0.77 31.43
N GLY A 341 0.44 -1.28 30.25
CA GLY A 341 0.22 -0.49 29.03
C GLY A 341 1.46 -0.23 28.20
N ARG A 342 2.58 -0.88 28.48
CA ARG A 342 3.82 -0.76 27.69
C ARG A 342 4.47 -2.13 27.45
N PRO A 343 5.02 -2.39 26.25
CA PRO A 343 5.80 -3.60 26.00
C PRO A 343 7.06 -3.65 26.86
N VAL A 344 7.30 -4.79 27.46
CA VAL A 344 8.53 -5.13 28.20
C VAL A 344 9.38 -6.06 27.36
#